data_f27ba4f2f49de84e9ae87c110900492d
#
_entry.id   f27ba4f2f49de84e9ae87c110900492d
#
_cell.length_a   1.000
_cell.length_b   1.000
_cell.length_c   1.000
_cell.angle_alpha   90.00
_cell.angle_beta   90.00
_cell.angle_gamma   90.00
#
_symmetry.space_group_name_H-M   'P 1'
#
loop_
_entity.id
_entity.type
_entity.pdbx_description
1 polymer ?
#
loop_
_entity_poly.entity_id
_entity_poly.type
_entity_poly.pdbx_seq_one_letter_code
_entity_poly.pdbx_strand_id
1 'polypeptide(L)'
;MSSSTSLRLANGPLAAPVLCRVVSMVMARANCSMSRLEDAMLVCDAISAHAPAHSVDGRLAYTLTADESRMELRVAELSERGAHGLLRDAGIPGVGNVLEQVADEVRVEPSAGGGPEELVLAISF
;
A
#
# COMPACT_ATOMS: atom_id res chain seq x y z
N MET A 1 -16.17 6.42 12.66
CA MET A 1 -16.49 6.95 11.31
C MET A 1 -15.40 6.51 10.35
N SER A 2 -15.75 5.96 9.21
CA SER A 2 -14.76 5.51 8.23
C SER A 2 -14.61 6.53 7.10
N SER A 3 -13.43 6.56 6.51
CA SER A 3 -13.15 7.37 5.33
C SER A 3 -12.53 6.52 4.24
N SER A 4 -12.74 6.90 3.00
CA SER A 4 -12.16 6.20 1.85
C SER A 4 -11.63 7.23 0.87
N THR A 5 -10.41 7.02 0.42
CA THR A 5 -9.74 7.88 -0.56
C THR A 5 -9.16 6.99 -1.65
N SER A 6 -9.46 7.33 -2.90
CA SER A 6 -8.91 6.60 -4.05
C SER A 6 -8.10 7.55 -4.91
N LEU A 7 -6.95 7.06 -5.38
CA LEU A 7 -6.11 7.83 -6.28
C LEU A 7 -5.45 6.90 -7.29
N ARG A 8 -5.16 7.42 -8.46
CA ARG A 8 -4.45 6.72 -9.51
C ARG A 8 -3.23 7.55 -9.89
N LEU A 9 -2.05 6.95 -9.81
CA LEU A 9 -0.81 7.66 -10.01
C LEU A 9 -0.01 7.03 -11.17
N ALA A 10 0.46 7.88 -12.07
CA ALA A 10 1.41 7.45 -13.09
C ALA A 10 2.75 7.15 -12.43
N ASN A 11 3.44 6.12 -12.91
CA ASN A 11 4.78 5.80 -12.44
C ASN A 11 5.72 6.96 -12.80
N GLY A 12 6.56 7.34 -11.87
CA GLY A 12 7.47 8.44 -12.06
C GLY A 12 7.89 9.05 -10.73
N PRO A 13 8.70 10.13 -10.78
CA PRO A 13 9.28 10.72 -9.56
C PRO A 13 8.27 11.34 -8.61
N LEU A 14 7.04 11.63 -9.06
CA LEU A 14 6.01 12.22 -8.20
C LEU A 14 5.12 11.19 -7.51
N ALA A 15 5.15 9.93 -7.95
CA ALA A 15 4.23 8.92 -7.42
C ALA A 15 4.46 8.66 -5.93
N ALA A 16 5.69 8.41 -5.52
CA ALA A 16 6.02 8.14 -4.12
C ALA A 16 5.69 9.32 -3.19
N PRO A 17 6.14 10.55 -3.49
CA PRO A 17 5.80 11.69 -2.64
C PRO A 17 4.30 11.92 -2.50
N VAL A 18 3.54 11.77 -3.57
CA VAL A 18 2.08 11.96 -3.53
C VAL A 18 1.42 10.88 -2.70
N LEU A 19 1.76 9.62 -2.93
CA LEU A 19 1.18 8.51 -2.17
C LEU A 19 1.47 8.65 -0.67
N CYS A 20 2.73 8.90 -0.32
CA CYS A 20 3.14 9.01 1.07
C CYS A 20 2.46 10.19 1.76
N ARG A 21 2.27 11.30 1.03
CA ARG A 21 1.57 12.45 1.59
C ARG A 21 0.10 12.15 1.88
N VAL A 22 -0.57 11.46 0.96
CA VAL A 22 -1.97 11.08 1.15
C VAL A 22 -2.10 10.10 2.32
N VAL A 23 -1.22 9.11 2.40
CA VAL A 23 -1.21 8.16 3.51
C VAL A 23 -1.00 8.88 4.83
N SER A 24 -0.04 9.80 4.91
CA SER A 24 0.21 10.54 6.14
C SER A 24 -0.98 11.39 6.56
N MET A 25 -1.68 12.00 5.61
CA MET A 25 -2.89 12.78 5.90
C MET A 25 -4.01 11.91 6.47
N VAL A 26 -4.23 10.74 5.89
CA VAL A 26 -5.23 9.79 6.36
C VAL A 26 -4.90 9.32 7.79
N MET A 27 -3.65 8.98 8.03
CA MET A 27 -3.19 8.52 9.35
C MET A 27 -3.30 9.65 10.39
N ALA A 28 -2.95 10.87 10.02
CA ALA A 28 -3.07 12.02 10.92
C ALA A 28 -4.52 12.30 11.31
N ARG A 29 -5.45 12.17 10.36
CA ARG A 29 -6.88 12.35 10.65
C ARG A 29 -7.42 11.27 11.59
N ALA A 30 -6.86 10.08 11.52
CA ALA A 30 -7.22 8.99 12.41
C ALA A 30 -6.62 9.15 13.80
N ASN A 31 -5.78 10.17 14.01
CA ASN A 31 -5.15 10.48 15.28
C ASN A 31 -4.31 9.32 15.82
N CYS A 32 -3.59 8.64 14.92
CA CYS A 32 -2.72 7.54 15.30
C CYS A 32 -1.45 8.04 16.00
N SER A 33 -0.74 7.12 16.66
CA SER A 33 0.54 7.44 17.30
C SER A 33 1.62 7.72 16.26
N MET A 34 2.68 8.40 16.67
CA MET A 34 3.83 8.67 15.82
C MET A 34 4.48 7.38 15.33
N SER A 35 4.58 6.37 16.16
CA SER A 35 5.19 5.10 15.75
C SER A 35 4.35 4.39 14.67
N ARG A 36 3.03 4.46 14.76
CA ARG A 36 2.17 3.89 13.72
C ARG A 36 2.27 4.69 12.41
N LEU A 37 2.43 6.00 12.50
CA LEU A 37 2.65 6.83 11.32
C LEU A 37 3.98 6.47 10.64
N GLU A 38 5.04 6.26 11.42
CA GLU A 38 6.34 5.82 10.89
C GLU A 38 6.23 4.47 10.20
N ASP A 39 5.48 3.52 10.79
CA ASP A 39 5.22 2.22 10.18
C ASP A 39 4.51 2.37 8.83
N ALA A 40 3.52 3.24 8.76
CA ALA A 40 2.81 3.50 7.51
C ALA A 40 3.74 4.09 6.45
N MET A 41 4.68 4.94 6.83
CA MET A 41 5.65 5.50 5.91
C MET A 41 6.61 4.44 5.39
N LEU A 42 7.04 3.50 6.22
CA LEU A 42 7.89 2.39 5.78
C LEU A 42 7.15 1.52 4.76
N VAL A 43 5.88 1.21 5.01
CA VAL A 43 5.04 0.48 4.06
C VAL A 43 4.93 1.24 2.74
N CYS A 44 4.68 2.54 2.82
CA CYS A 44 4.54 3.41 1.66
C CYS A 44 5.81 3.44 0.81
N ASP A 45 6.97 3.55 1.46
CA ASP A 45 8.26 3.56 0.78
C ASP A 45 8.51 2.22 0.06
N ALA A 46 8.22 1.10 0.71
CA ALA A 46 8.40 -0.21 0.11
C ALA A 46 7.46 -0.42 -1.10
N ILE A 47 6.21 -0.04 -0.97
CA ILE A 47 5.24 -0.12 -2.07
C ILE A 47 5.70 0.76 -3.24
N SER A 48 6.08 2.00 -2.98
CA SER A 48 6.52 2.94 -4.01
C SER A 48 7.79 2.48 -4.72
N ALA A 49 8.67 1.79 -4.00
CA ALA A 49 9.91 1.29 -4.59
C ALA A 49 9.68 0.10 -5.52
N HIS A 50 8.74 -0.78 -5.20
CA HIS A 50 8.60 -2.07 -5.88
C HIS A 50 7.36 -2.20 -6.75
N ALA A 51 6.26 -1.52 -6.43
CA ALA A 51 5.00 -1.66 -7.17
C ALA A 51 5.09 -1.25 -8.65
N PRO A 52 5.84 -0.18 -9.02
CA PRO A 52 5.90 0.22 -10.43
C PRO A 52 6.35 -0.87 -11.39
N ALA A 53 7.23 -1.78 -10.95
CA ALA A 53 7.69 -2.90 -11.77
C ALA A 53 6.57 -3.90 -12.12
N HIS A 54 5.47 -3.86 -11.39
CA HIS A 54 4.35 -4.78 -11.53
C HIS A 54 3.07 -4.09 -12.03
N SER A 55 3.17 -2.86 -12.51
CA SER A 55 2.03 -2.14 -13.08
C SER A 55 1.74 -2.62 -14.51
N VAL A 56 0.48 -2.50 -14.94
CA VAL A 56 0.07 -2.90 -16.29
C VAL A 56 0.34 -1.80 -17.30
N ASP A 57 -0.11 -0.58 -17.00
CA ASP A 57 -0.12 0.53 -17.95
C ASP A 57 0.73 1.71 -17.51
N GLY A 58 1.78 1.47 -16.73
CA GLY A 58 2.63 2.55 -16.25
C GLY A 58 1.96 3.41 -15.16
N ARG A 59 0.90 2.93 -14.55
CA ARG A 59 0.21 3.60 -13.44
C ARG A 59 -0.41 2.56 -12.52
N LEU A 60 -0.69 3.00 -11.29
CA LEU A 60 -1.25 2.16 -10.24
C LEU A 60 -2.41 2.87 -9.58
N ALA A 61 -3.38 2.10 -9.13
CA ALA A 61 -4.52 2.61 -8.39
C ALA A 61 -4.36 2.23 -6.91
N TYR A 62 -4.63 3.19 -6.05
CA TYR A 62 -4.54 3.00 -4.60
C TYR A 62 -5.87 3.38 -3.96
N THR A 63 -6.31 2.59 -3.00
CA THR A 63 -7.48 2.93 -2.20
C THR A 63 -7.10 2.83 -0.73
N LEU A 64 -7.31 3.92 0.00
CA LEU A 64 -7.07 3.99 1.43
C LEU A 64 -8.40 4.06 2.14
N THR A 65 -8.60 3.17 3.09
CA THR A 65 -9.80 3.16 3.93
C THR A 65 -9.33 3.21 5.38
N ALA A 66 -9.88 4.13 6.16
CA ALA A 66 -9.50 4.26 7.55
C ALA A 66 -10.73 4.46 8.44
N ASP A 67 -10.67 3.90 9.63
CA ASP A 67 -11.62 4.13 10.69
C ASP A 67 -10.87 4.45 11.99
N GLU A 68 -11.52 4.32 13.14
CA GLU A 68 -10.92 4.64 14.44
C GLU A 68 -9.88 3.62 14.89
N SER A 69 -9.85 2.43 14.29
CA SER A 69 -9.02 1.32 14.74
C SER A 69 -7.92 0.93 13.77
N ARG A 70 -8.07 1.18 12.48
CA ARG A 70 -7.09 0.73 11.49
C ARG A 70 -7.17 1.50 10.18
N MET A 71 -6.09 1.47 9.42
CA MET A 71 -6.02 1.94 8.05
C MET A 71 -5.71 0.75 7.14
N GLU A 72 -6.38 0.70 6.00
CA GLU A 72 -6.15 -0.32 4.99
C GLU A 72 -5.74 0.34 3.68
N LEU A 73 -4.66 -0.16 3.08
CA LEU A 73 -4.17 0.29 1.78
C LEU A 73 -4.33 -0.84 0.78
N ARG A 74 -5.02 -0.58 -0.31
CA ARG A 74 -5.20 -1.52 -1.40
C ARG A 74 -4.45 -1.02 -2.62
N VAL A 75 -3.61 -1.88 -3.21
CA VAL A 75 -2.85 -1.59 -4.43
C VAL A 75 -3.46 -2.39 -5.57
N ALA A 76 -3.94 -1.71 -6.59
CA ALA A 76 -4.67 -2.29 -7.71
C ALA A 76 -4.02 -1.91 -9.05
N GLU A 77 -4.56 -2.47 -10.12
CA GLU A 77 -4.05 -2.32 -11.48
C GLU A 77 -2.64 -2.89 -11.62
N LEU A 78 -2.36 -3.93 -10.86
CA LEU A 78 -1.13 -4.70 -10.96
C LEU A 78 -1.24 -5.68 -12.14
N SER A 79 -0.10 -6.08 -12.68
CA SER A 79 -0.02 -7.12 -13.70
C SER A 79 -0.44 -8.46 -13.11
N GLU A 80 -0.70 -9.45 -13.99
CA GLU A 80 -0.98 -10.80 -13.53
C GLU A 80 0.17 -11.28 -12.63
N ARG A 81 -0.16 -11.80 -11.44
CA ARG A 81 0.80 -12.18 -10.39
C ARG A 81 1.59 -10.98 -9.84
N GLY A 82 1.22 -9.77 -10.19
CA GLY A 82 1.91 -8.57 -9.71
C GLY A 82 1.84 -8.39 -8.21
N ALA A 83 0.73 -8.77 -7.57
CA ALA A 83 0.61 -8.70 -6.11
C ALA A 83 1.63 -9.61 -5.44
N HIS A 84 1.80 -10.84 -5.92
CA HIS A 84 2.81 -11.76 -5.41
C HIS A 84 4.22 -11.27 -5.71
N GLY A 85 4.44 -10.72 -6.91
CA GLY A 85 5.73 -10.16 -7.29
C GLY A 85 6.14 -8.98 -6.43
N LEU A 86 5.21 -8.07 -6.15
CA LEU A 86 5.43 -6.94 -5.27
C LEU A 86 5.80 -7.40 -3.85
N LEU A 87 5.05 -8.36 -3.34
CA LEU A 87 5.30 -8.90 -2.01
C LEU A 87 6.67 -9.56 -1.94
N ARG A 88 7.05 -10.35 -2.96
CA ARG A 88 8.36 -10.98 -3.03
C ARG A 88 9.48 -9.93 -3.07
N ASP A 89 9.31 -8.87 -3.87
CA ASP A 89 10.35 -7.84 -4.05
C ASP A 89 10.58 -7.03 -2.77
N ALA A 90 9.60 -6.97 -1.87
CA ALA A 90 9.75 -6.32 -0.58
C ALA A 90 10.55 -7.16 0.42
N GLY A 91 10.93 -8.37 0.06
CA GLY A 91 11.79 -9.22 0.88
C GLY A 91 13.23 -8.76 0.83
N ILE A 92 13.90 -8.73 1.98
CA ILE A 92 15.32 -8.39 2.10
C ILE A 92 16.06 -9.62 2.58
N PRO A 93 17.05 -10.13 1.80
CA PRO A 93 17.82 -11.30 2.20
C PRO A 93 18.41 -11.14 3.60
N GLY A 94 18.19 -12.12 4.47
CA GLY A 94 18.69 -12.12 5.82
C GLY A 94 17.91 -11.28 6.82
N VAL A 95 16.96 -10.46 6.35
CA VAL A 95 16.15 -9.59 7.21
C VAL A 95 14.68 -10.03 7.24
N GLY A 96 14.12 -10.37 6.07
CA GLY A 96 12.73 -10.75 5.93
C GLY A 96 11.95 -9.75 5.09
N ASN A 97 10.63 -9.88 5.09
CA ASN A 97 9.77 -9.05 4.27
C ASN A 97 9.33 -7.80 5.05
N VAL A 98 9.67 -6.63 4.52
CA VAL A 98 9.36 -5.35 5.16
C VAL A 98 7.86 -5.17 5.35
N LEU A 99 7.06 -5.50 4.33
CA LEU A 99 5.61 -5.33 4.40
C LEU A 99 5.01 -6.24 5.48
N GLU A 100 5.42 -7.49 5.52
CA GLU A 100 4.91 -8.45 6.49
C GLU A 100 5.36 -8.14 7.92
N GLN A 101 6.53 -7.55 8.09
CA GLN A 101 7.03 -7.20 9.42
C GLN A 101 6.38 -5.94 9.99
N VAL A 102 6.04 -4.99 9.15
CA VAL A 102 5.55 -3.68 9.58
C VAL A 102 4.03 -3.62 9.60
N ALA A 103 3.37 -4.14 8.58
CA ALA A 103 1.92 -4.18 8.53
C ALA A 103 1.37 -5.29 9.46
N ASP A 104 0.22 -5.04 10.06
CA ASP A 104 -0.44 -6.02 10.91
C ASP A 104 -1.07 -7.14 10.08
N GLU A 105 -1.42 -6.83 8.84
CA GLU A 105 -2.04 -7.80 7.95
C GLU A 105 -1.60 -7.49 6.52
N VAL A 106 -1.22 -8.54 5.79
CA VAL A 106 -0.90 -8.46 4.36
C VAL A 106 -1.61 -9.61 3.67
N ARG A 107 -2.41 -9.31 2.64
CA ARG A 107 -3.11 -10.35 1.91
C ARG A 107 -3.22 -10.01 0.42
N VAL A 108 -3.37 -11.03 -0.38
CA VAL A 108 -3.63 -10.93 -1.81
C VAL A 108 -5.10 -11.27 -2.02
N GLU A 109 -5.85 -10.36 -2.62
CA GLU A 109 -7.29 -10.53 -2.82
C GLU A 109 -7.67 -10.48 -4.29
N PRO A 110 -8.74 -11.19 -4.69
CA PRO A 110 -9.27 -11.07 -6.04
C PRO A 110 -9.75 -9.64 -6.30
N SER A 111 -9.56 -9.18 -7.53
CA SER A 111 -10.11 -7.90 -7.95
C SER A 111 -11.62 -7.99 -8.08
N ALA A 112 -12.33 -6.94 -7.66
CA ALA A 112 -13.79 -6.88 -7.76
C ALA A 112 -14.28 -6.98 -9.20
N GLY A 113 -13.48 -6.53 -10.17
CA GLY A 113 -13.83 -6.60 -11.59
C GLY A 113 -13.40 -7.86 -12.31
N GLY A 114 -12.88 -8.87 -11.59
CA GLY A 114 -12.40 -10.11 -12.18
C GLY A 114 -11.02 -10.01 -12.84
N GLY A 115 -10.32 -8.90 -12.66
CA GLY A 115 -8.96 -8.71 -13.16
C GLY A 115 -7.91 -9.35 -12.26
N PRO A 116 -6.62 -9.01 -12.45
CA PRO A 116 -5.56 -9.53 -11.62
C PRO A 116 -5.77 -9.24 -10.14
N GLU A 117 -5.18 -10.06 -9.30
CA GLU A 117 -5.27 -9.90 -7.86
C GLU A 117 -4.66 -8.59 -7.38
N GLU A 118 -5.13 -8.13 -6.23
CA GLU A 118 -4.70 -6.88 -5.60
C GLU A 118 -3.97 -7.18 -4.31
N LEU A 119 -3.07 -6.30 -3.92
CA LEU A 119 -2.38 -6.42 -2.63
C LEU A 119 -3.07 -5.51 -1.62
N VAL A 120 -3.39 -6.07 -0.45
CA VAL A 120 -4.07 -5.34 0.63
C VAL A 120 -3.23 -5.42 1.89
N LEU A 121 -2.97 -4.26 2.48
CA LEU A 121 -2.20 -4.15 3.72
C LEU A 121 -3.01 -3.37 4.75
N ALA A 122 -2.89 -3.77 6.00
CA ALA A 122 -3.59 -3.09 7.09
C ALA A 122 -2.64 -2.76 8.23
N ILE A 123 -2.83 -1.59 8.81
CA ILE A 123 -2.11 -1.12 9.99
C ILE A 123 -3.13 -0.75 11.04
N SER A 124 -3.08 -1.42 12.18
CA SER A 124 -3.93 -1.12 13.33
C SER A 124 -3.32 0.01 14.15
N PHE A 125 -4.17 0.81 14.75
CA PHE A 125 -3.74 1.96 15.53
C PHE A 125 -3.52 1.65 16.99
#